data_402b199bfe6d67e56cb08166b3983eb6
#
_entry.id   402b199bfe6d67e56cb08166b3983eb6
#
_cell.length_a   1.000
_cell.length_b   1.000
_cell.length_c   1.000
_cell.angle_alpha   90.00
_cell.angle_beta   90.00
_cell.angle_gamma   90.00
#
_symmetry.space_group_name_H-M   'P 1'
#
loop_
_entity.id
_entity.type
_entity.pdbx_description
1 polymer ?
#
loop_
_entity_poly.entity_id
_entity_poly.type
_entity_poly.pdbx_seq_one_letter_code
_entity_poly.pdbx_strand_id
1 'polypeptide(L)'
;MAGEVSAEALAAGDPAVVIDLLRARGERVACAESLTGGGLCSALVSIAGASAVVLGGVVAYDSSVKAHLLAVSRDTLNTTGAVSEAVALEMARGVTRALGVDSGGDTGGNTGGDTGGDNGAAASGPAGVWGVSTTGVAGPDPDPVSGAPAGVVYIAVVAPDGTAWSERLDLVGSRELVRTETVSHALGLLQRAIESQAGNARE
;
A
#
# COMPACT_ATOMS: atom_id res chain seq x y z
N MET A 1 -13.21 25.04 13.51
CA MET A 1 -12.78 24.29 14.70
C MET A 1 -12.27 22.97 14.20
N ALA A 2 -10.94 22.83 14.10
CA ALA A 2 -10.30 21.56 13.76
C ALA A 2 -10.43 20.64 14.97
N GLY A 3 -11.12 19.50 14.82
CA GLY A 3 -11.20 18.49 15.87
C GLY A 3 -9.82 17.87 16.07
N GLU A 4 -9.30 17.96 17.29
CA GLU A 4 -8.14 17.18 17.72
C GLU A 4 -8.48 15.70 17.57
N VAL A 5 -7.81 15.02 16.64
CA VAL A 5 -7.85 13.56 16.54
C VAL A 5 -7.05 13.03 17.72
N SER A 6 -7.73 12.43 18.68
CA SER A 6 -7.12 11.86 19.87
C SER A 6 -6.08 10.79 19.50
N ALA A 7 -4.98 10.71 20.27
CA ALA A 7 -3.88 9.75 20.06
C ALA A 7 -4.29 8.26 20.11
N GLU A 8 -5.54 7.94 20.45
CA GLU A 8 -6.13 6.59 20.39
C GLU A 8 -6.51 6.12 18.97
N ALA A 9 -6.51 7.01 17.98
CA ALA A 9 -6.97 6.69 16.63
C ALA A 9 -5.93 6.02 15.72
N LEU A 10 -4.68 5.93 16.15
CA LEU A 10 -3.57 5.36 15.37
C LEU A 10 -3.22 3.94 15.87
N ALA A 11 -4.21 3.04 15.88
CA ALA A 11 -3.95 1.64 16.27
C ALA A 11 -2.99 0.97 15.28
N ALA A 12 -1.95 0.36 15.83
CA ALA A 12 -1.04 -0.52 15.10
C ALA A 12 -1.83 -1.66 14.43
N GLY A 13 -1.58 -1.93 13.15
CA GLY A 13 -2.26 -3.01 12.45
C GLY A 13 -1.56 -4.35 12.63
N ASP A 14 -2.35 -5.41 12.68
CA ASP A 14 -1.85 -6.79 12.67
C ASP A 14 -1.86 -7.33 11.23
N PRO A 15 -0.71 -7.70 10.65
CA PRO A 15 -0.67 -8.24 9.30
C PRO A 15 -1.49 -9.53 9.15
N ALA A 16 -1.67 -10.34 10.21
CA ALA A 16 -2.49 -11.53 10.15
C ALA A 16 -3.97 -11.19 9.96
N VAL A 17 -4.47 -10.17 10.67
CA VAL A 17 -5.84 -9.67 10.51
C VAL A 17 -6.06 -9.13 9.09
N VAL A 18 -5.10 -8.36 8.56
CA VAL A 18 -5.18 -7.86 7.17
C VAL A 18 -5.28 -8.99 6.16
N ILE A 19 -4.45 -10.02 6.29
CA ILE A 19 -4.48 -11.20 5.40
C ILE A 19 -5.83 -11.91 5.48
N ASP A 20 -6.37 -12.12 6.68
CA ASP A 20 -7.65 -12.80 6.87
C ASP A 20 -8.84 -11.98 6.30
N LEU A 21 -8.84 -10.67 6.50
CA LEU A 21 -9.84 -9.77 5.92
C LEU A 21 -9.83 -9.82 4.38
N LEU A 22 -8.65 -9.71 3.77
CA LEU A 22 -8.51 -9.79 2.31
C LEU A 22 -8.95 -11.14 1.75
N ARG A 23 -8.59 -12.24 2.43
CA ARG A 23 -9.03 -13.59 2.05
C ARG A 23 -10.54 -13.73 2.09
N ALA A 24 -11.18 -13.27 3.18
CA ALA A 24 -12.63 -13.36 3.34
C ALA A 24 -13.38 -12.60 2.23
N ARG A 25 -12.75 -11.56 1.66
CA ARG A 25 -13.31 -10.75 0.56
C ARG A 25 -12.90 -11.24 -0.83
N GLY A 26 -11.96 -12.17 -0.93
CA GLY A 26 -11.35 -12.57 -2.20
C GLY A 26 -10.58 -11.43 -2.87
N GLU A 27 -10.14 -10.43 -2.11
CA GLU A 27 -9.41 -9.26 -2.59
C GLU A 27 -7.90 -9.42 -2.38
N ARG A 28 -7.12 -8.58 -3.04
CA ARG A 28 -5.65 -8.65 -3.03
C ARG A 28 -5.05 -7.30 -2.64
N VAL A 29 -3.77 -7.29 -2.27
CA VAL A 29 -3.03 -6.07 -1.89
C VAL A 29 -1.70 -5.98 -2.62
N ALA A 30 -1.33 -4.75 -2.98
CA ALA A 30 -0.05 -4.35 -3.53
C ALA A 30 0.57 -3.21 -2.70
N CYS A 31 1.89 -3.26 -2.47
CA CYS A 31 2.61 -2.31 -1.63
C CYS A 31 3.52 -1.39 -2.46
N ALA A 32 3.49 -0.08 -2.19
CA ALA A 32 4.42 0.91 -2.73
C ALA A 32 5.24 1.53 -1.59
N GLU A 33 6.51 1.26 -1.53
CA GLU A 33 7.33 1.61 -0.38
C GLU A 33 8.48 2.57 -0.74
N SER A 34 8.69 3.58 0.10
CA SER A 34 9.88 4.42 0.03
C SER A 34 10.75 4.18 1.27
N LEU A 35 10.55 4.94 2.35
CA LEU A 35 11.40 4.87 3.55
C LEU A 35 11.39 3.49 4.24
N THR A 36 10.33 2.71 4.12
CA THR A 36 10.20 1.38 4.74
C THR A 36 11.04 0.31 4.05
N GLY A 37 11.36 0.50 2.76
CA GLY A 37 12.35 -0.29 2.02
C GLY A 37 12.03 -1.77 1.91
N GLY A 38 10.76 -2.14 1.73
CA GLY A 38 10.27 -3.52 1.65
C GLY A 38 9.71 -4.06 2.98
N GLY A 39 9.77 -3.27 4.05
CA GLY A 39 9.33 -3.70 5.39
C GLY A 39 7.83 -4.01 5.47
N LEU A 40 7.00 -3.21 4.79
CA LEU A 40 5.56 -3.42 4.75
C LEU A 40 5.19 -4.71 4.00
N CYS A 41 5.75 -4.89 2.81
CA CYS A 41 5.56 -6.12 2.03
C CYS A 41 6.09 -7.34 2.80
N SER A 42 7.28 -7.23 3.43
CA SER A 42 7.86 -8.27 4.27
C SER A 42 6.96 -8.66 5.45
N ALA A 43 6.33 -7.69 6.12
CA ALA A 43 5.41 -7.96 7.21
C ALA A 43 4.19 -8.78 6.74
N LEU A 44 3.61 -8.43 5.60
CA LEU A 44 2.47 -9.16 5.03
C LEU A 44 2.86 -10.57 4.59
N VAL A 45 3.98 -10.75 3.88
CA VAL A 45 4.39 -12.08 3.38
C VAL A 45 4.92 -13.00 4.47
N SER A 46 5.21 -12.49 5.67
CA SER A 46 5.56 -13.31 6.82
C SER A 46 4.40 -14.17 7.35
N ILE A 47 3.16 -13.83 6.97
CA ILE A 47 1.96 -14.54 7.41
C ILE A 47 1.69 -15.74 6.51
N ALA A 48 1.43 -16.89 7.12
CA ALA A 48 1.10 -18.11 6.39
C ALA A 48 -0.14 -17.91 5.51
N GLY A 49 -0.03 -18.25 4.22
CA GLY A 49 -1.09 -18.08 3.25
C GLY A 49 -1.20 -16.68 2.64
N ALA A 50 -0.26 -15.79 2.89
CA ALA A 50 -0.19 -14.46 2.26
C ALA A 50 -0.16 -14.52 0.72
N SER A 51 0.40 -15.61 0.13
CA SER A 51 0.47 -15.79 -1.33
C SER A 51 -0.89 -15.77 -2.03
N ALA A 52 -1.98 -16.02 -1.31
CA ALA A 52 -3.33 -15.95 -1.87
C ALA A 52 -3.81 -14.51 -2.11
N VAL A 53 -3.28 -13.54 -1.34
CA VAL A 53 -3.79 -12.16 -1.33
C VAL A 53 -2.72 -11.09 -1.60
N VAL A 54 -1.44 -11.34 -1.33
CA VAL A 54 -0.37 -10.38 -1.57
C VAL A 54 0.16 -10.53 -2.99
N LEU A 55 0.02 -9.48 -3.80
CA LEU A 55 0.60 -9.44 -5.15
C LEU A 55 2.11 -9.20 -5.12
N GLY A 56 2.58 -8.44 -4.16
CA GLY A 56 3.97 -8.03 -4.03
C GLY A 56 4.12 -6.56 -3.66
N GLY A 57 5.33 -6.03 -3.85
CA GLY A 57 5.62 -4.63 -3.54
C GLY A 57 6.66 -4.02 -4.47
N VAL A 58 6.55 -2.72 -4.69
CA VAL A 58 7.53 -1.88 -5.39
C VAL A 58 8.25 -1.01 -4.36
N VAL A 59 9.56 -1.21 -4.22
CA VAL A 59 10.40 -0.31 -3.43
C VAL A 59 10.86 0.83 -4.33
N ALA A 60 10.14 1.95 -4.28
CA ALA A 60 10.39 3.15 -5.06
C ALA A 60 11.13 4.20 -4.19
N TYR A 61 12.40 3.93 -3.86
CA TYR A 61 13.17 4.78 -2.96
C TYR A 61 13.56 6.11 -3.60
N ASP A 62 14.00 6.09 -4.84
CA ASP A 62 14.31 7.28 -5.63
C ASP A 62 13.05 7.87 -6.27
N SER A 63 13.01 9.21 -6.43
CA SER A 63 11.88 9.91 -7.05
C SER A 63 11.68 9.53 -8.52
N SER A 64 12.75 9.20 -9.24
CA SER A 64 12.65 8.74 -10.64
C SER A 64 11.94 7.39 -10.74
N VAL A 65 12.15 6.50 -9.75
CA VAL A 65 11.47 5.20 -9.65
C VAL A 65 9.98 5.40 -9.33
N LYS A 66 9.65 6.34 -8.42
CA LYS A 66 8.25 6.72 -8.16
C LYS A 66 7.55 7.17 -9.44
N ALA A 67 8.19 8.04 -10.21
CA ALA A 67 7.63 8.52 -11.47
C ALA A 67 7.52 7.42 -12.53
N HIS A 68 8.56 6.57 -12.67
CA HIS A 68 8.64 5.60 -13.75
C HIS A 68 7.75 4.36 -13.52
N LEU A 69 7.84 3.76 -12.34
CA LEU A 69 7.13 2.51 -12.03
C LEU A 69 5.71 2.74 -11.49
N LEU A 70 5.52 3.81 -10.71
CA LEU A 70 4.24 4.08 -10.05
C LEU A 70 3.46 5.22 -10.70
N ALA A 71 3.97 5.80 -11.79
CA ALA A 71 3.40 6.93 -12.50
C ALA A 71 3.06 8.12 -11.58
N VAL A 72 3.87 8.35 -10.54
CA VAL A 72 3.79 9.56 -9.72
C VAL A 72 4.13 10.76 -10.59
N SER A 73 3.32 11.81 -10.53
CA SER A 73 3.50 13.01 -11.34
C SER A 73 4.85 13.68 -11.07
N ARG A 74 5.61 13.96 -12.13
CA ARG A 74 6.86 14.71 -12.00
C ARG A 74 6.62 16.13 -11.48
N ASP A 75 5.48 16.73 -11.83
CA ASP A 75 5.11 18.06 -11.34
C ASP A 75 4.84 18.01 -9.83
N THR A 76 4.13 16.98 -9.35
CA THR A 76 3.92 16.75 -7.91
C THR A 76 5.26 16.60 -7.20
N LEU A 77 6.16 15.75 -7.71
CA LEU A 77 7.49 15.54 -7.13
C LEU A 77 8.34 16.81 -7.09
N ASN A 78 8.28 17.64 -8.13
CA ASN A 78 9.06 18.86 -8.22
C ASN A 78 8.50 19.99 -7.32
N THR A 79 7.18 20.03 -7.11
CA THR A 79 6.52 21.12 -6.37
C THR A 79 6.40 20.83 -4.88
N THR A 80 6.04 19.60 -4.51
CA THR A 80 5.79 19.21 -3.11
C THR A 80 6.90 18.34 -2.51
N GLY A 81 7.85 17.89 -3.32
CA GLY A 81 8.83 16.90 -2.90
C GLY A 81 8.23 15.49 -2.84
N ALA A 82 9.07 14.52 -2.51
CA ALA A 82 8.66 13.12 -2.39
C ALA A 82 7.84 12.84 -1.11
N VAL A 83 7.85 13.77 -0.15
CA VAL A 83 7.22 13.61 1.18
C VAL A 83 5.97 14.47 1.26
N SER A 84 4.89 13.96 0.70
CA SER A 84 3.59 14.64 0.70
C SER A 84 2.44 13.65 0.60
N GLU A 85 1.25 14.08 1.01
CA GLU A 85 0.01 13.32 0.88
C GLU A 85 -0.28 12.96 -0.59
N ALA A 86 -0.11 13.91 -1.49
CA ALA A 86 -0.34 13.71 -2.92
C ALA A 86 0.54 12.57 -3.48
N VAL A 87 1.83 12.57 -3.13
CA VAL A 87 2.76 11.51 -3.54
C VAL A 87 2.36 10.16 -2.94
N ALA A 88 1.97 10.10 -1.66
CA ALA A 88 1.49 8.86 -1.04
C ALA A 88 0.27 8.30 -1.78
N LEU A 89 -0.74 9.11 -2.07
CA LEU A 89 -1.93 8.71 -2.80
C LEU A 89 -1.61 8.26 -4.24
N GLU A 90 -0.75 8.98 -4.94
CA GLU A 90 -0.31 8.62 -6.30
C GLU A 90 0.47 7.29 -6.29
N MET A 91 1.34 7.05 -5.29
CA MET A 91 2.06 5.79 -5.13
C MET A 91 1.10 4.62 -4.89
N ALA A 92 0.10 4.78 -4.01
CA ALA A 92 -0.90 3.74 -3.73
C ALA A 92 -1.73 3.40 -4.97
N ARG A 93 -2.18 4.41 -5.74
CA ARG A 93 -2.86 4.18 -7.04
C ARG A 93 -1.92 3.57 -8.09
N GLY A 94 -0.67 4.00 -8.08
CA GLY A 94 0.34 3.53 -9.03
C GLY A 94 0.63 2.05 -8.89
N VAL A 95 0.76 1.56 -7.67
CA VAL A 95 1.09 0.16 -7.43
C VAL A 95 -0.05 -0.80 -7.79
N THR A 96 -1.32 -0.39 -7.64
CA THR A 96 -2.45 -1.21 -8.10
C THR A 96 -2.43 -1.41 -9.61
N ARG A 97 -2.06 -0.38 -10.36
CA ARG A 97 -1.89 -0.48 -11.83
C ARG A 97 -0.66 -1.27 -12.22
N ALA A 98 0.46 -1.08 -11.52
CA ALA A 98 1.73 -1.73 -11.84
C ALA A 98 1.73 -3.23 -11.56
N LEU A 99 1.03 -3.67 -10.51
CA LEU A 99 0.99 -5.06 -10.05
C LEU A 99 -0.40 -5.70 -10.22
N GLY A 100 -1.44 -4.90 -10.48
CA GLY A 100 -2.76 -5.41 -10.84
C GLY A 100 -2.66 -6.07 -12.21
N VAL A 101 -2.70 -7.39 -12.24
CA VAL A 101 -2.84 -8.14 -13.49
C VAL A 101 -4.25 -7.90 -13.97
N ASP A 102 -4.41 -7.30 -15.13
CA ASP A 102 -5.70 -7.23 -15.83
C ASP A 102 -6.25 -8.65 -15.96
N SER A 103 -7.35 -8.92 -15.24
CA SER A 103 -8.07 -10.19 -15.34
C SER A 103 -8.88 -10.25 -16.64
N GLY A 104 -8.24 -10.02 -17.79
CA GLY A 104 -8.93 -9.98 -19.06
C GLY A 104 -8.07 -9.50 -20.21
N GLY A 105 -6.95 -10.16 -20.49
CA GLY A 105 -6.14 -9.87 -21.65
C GLY A 105 -5.08 -10.96 -21.82
N ASP A 106 -5.29 -11.82 -22.79
CA ASP A 106 -4.38 -12.79 -23.33
C ASP A 106 -2.92 -12.26 -23.43
N THR A 107 -2.07 -12.58 -22.46
CA THR A 107 -0.63 -12.51 -22.67
C THR A 107 -0.20 -13.87 -23.21
N GLY A 108 -0.18 -13.98 -24.54
CA GLY A 108 0.45 -15.08 -25.24
C GLY A 108 1.89 -15.28 -24.80
N GLY A 109 2.09 -16.12 -23.81
CA GLY A 109 3.34 -16.66 -23.32
C GLY A 109 3.28 -18.17 -23.40
N ASN A 110 3.75 -18.71 -24.54
CA ASN A 110 3.91 -20.12 -24.80
C ASN A 110 4.70 -20.83 -23.70
N THR A 111 4.05 -21.67 -22.90
CA THR A 111 4.67 -22.83 -22.27
C THR A 111 3.70 -23.99 -22.36
N GLY A 112 4.00 -24.90 -23.29
CA GLY A 112 3.31 -26.17 -23.44
C GLY A 112 3.48 -27.04 -22.19
N GLY A 113 2.38 -27.62 -21.71
CA GLY A 113 2.33 -28.59 -20.62
C GLY A 113 0.87 -29.01 -20.41
N ASP A 114 0.49 -30.02 -21.18
CA ASP A 114 -0.75 -30.79 -21.09
C ASP A 114 -0.87 -31.46 -19.70
N THR A 115 -1.91 -31.16 -18.91
CA THR A 115 -2.55 -32.15 -18.01
C THR A 115 -4.01 -31.73 -17.80
N GLY A 116 -4.92 -32.53 -18.35
CA GLY A 116 -6.36 -32.43 -18.12
C GLY A 116 -6.74 -32.64 -16.66
N GLY A 117 -7.70 -31.88 -16.22
CA GLY A 117 -8.36 -31.99 -14.92
C GLY A 117 -9.54 -31.03 -14.87
N ASP A 118 -10.68 -31.52 -15.35
CA ASP A 118 -11.99 -30.90 -15.22
C ASP A 118 -12.38 -30.77 -13.74
N ASN A 119 -12.54 -29.56 -13.24
CA ASN A 119 -13.37 -29.27 -12.07
C ASN A 119 -13.97 -27.87 -12.25
N GLY A 120 -15.21 -27.84 -12.72
CA GLY A 120 -16.03 -26.66 -12.83
C GLY A 120 -16.30 -25.96 -11.50
N ALA A 121 -15.46 -25.02 -11.16
CA ALA A 121 -15.80 -23.91 -10.30
C ALA A 121 -15.58 -22.66 -11.15
N ALA A 122 -16.66 -21.91 -11.41
CA ALA A 122 -16.57 -20.61 -12.05
C ALA A 122 -15.60 -19.76 -11.21
N ALA A 123 -14.37 -19.63 -11.67
CA ALA A 123 -13.40 -18.70 -11.12
C ALA A 123 -13.93 -17.30 -11.43
N SER A 124 -14.65 -16.72 -10.47
CA SER A 124 -14.84 -15.28 -10.39
C SER A 124 -13.41 -14.70 -10.44
N GLY A 125 -13.10 -13.90 -11.47
CA GLY A 125 -11.81 -13.24 -11.61
C GLY A 125 -11.42 -12.53 -10.29
N PRO A 126 -10.13 -12.26 -10.04
CA PRO A 126 -9.69 -11.69 -8.80
C PRO A 126 -10.50 -10.43 -8.50
N ALA A 127 -11.25 -10.44 -7.42
CA ALA A 127 -11.87 -9.25 -6.88
C ALA A 127 -10.77 -8.22 -6.60
N GLY A 128 -11.08 -6.98 -6.67
CA GLY A 128 -10.19 -5.83 -6.74
C GLY A 128 -8.89 -5.84 -5.93
N VAL A 129 -8.01 -4.93 -6.28
CA VAL A 129 -6.69 -4.78 -5.66
C VAL A 129 -6.62 -3.53 -4.80
N TRP A 130 -6.26 -3.69 -3.53
CA TRP A 130 -5.93 -2.63 -2.61
C TRP A 130 -4.49 -2.16 -2.85
N GLY A 131 -4.28 -0.84 -2.91
CA GLY A 131 -2.94 -0.26 -2.92
C GLY A 131 -2.62 0.35 -1.57
N VAL A 132 -1.47 0.04 -1.00
CA VAL A 132 -0.97 0.67 0.22
C VAL A 132 0.39 1.27 -0.02
N SER A 133 0.63 2.49 0.47
CA SER A 133 1.89 3.20 0.23
C SER A 133 2.47 3.85 1.47
N THR A 134 3.79 4.03 1.45
CA THR A 134 4.56 4.75 2.47
C THR A 134 5.57 5.68 1.81
N THR A 135 5.58 6.97 2.16
CA THR A 135 6.63 7.91 1.82
C THR A 135 6.95 8.81 3.00
N GLY A 136 8.21 9.24 3.16
CA GLY A 136 8.58 10.03 4.33
C GLY A 136 10.07 10.10 4.58
N VAL A 137 10.44 10.82 5.63
CA VAL A 137 11.82 11.03 6.07
C VAL A 137 12.12 10.21 7.30
N ALA A 138 12.89 9.13 7.13
CA ALA A 138 13.35 8.35 8.28
C ALA A 138 14.51 9.01 9.04
N GLY A 139 15.14 10.04 8.46
CA GLY A 139 16.25 10.78 9.04
C GLY A 139 17.64 10.19 8.75
N PRO A 140 18.73 10.84 9.22
CA PRO A 140 18.68 12.03 10.10
C PRO A 140 18.39 13.36 9.39
N ASP A 141 18.71 13.47 8.08
CA ASP A 141 18.56 14.70 7.31
C ASP A 141 17.12 14.93 6.86
N PRO A 142 16.68 16.20 6.72
CA PRO A 142 15.36 16.53 6.18
C PRO A 142 15.27 16.22 4.66
N ASP A 143 14.04 16.16 4.16
CA ASP A 143 13.81 16.07 2.71
C ASP A 143 14.31 17.32 1.98
N PRO A 144 15.17 17.18 0.96
CA PRO A 144 15.84 18.33 0.34
C PRO A 144 14.90 19.24 -0.48
N VAL A 145 13.71 18.77 -0.87
CA VAL A 145 12.76 19.54 -1.68
C VAL A 145 11.71 20.19 -0.80
N SER A 146 11.01 19.42 0.00
CA SER A 146 9.94 19.92 0.89
C SER A 146 10.46 20.52 2.20
N GLY A 147 11.70 20.22 2.60
CA GLY A 147 12.24 20.58 3.91
C GLY A 147 11.61 19.79 5.07
N ALA A 148 10.82 18.78 4.81
CA ALA A 148 10.18 17.96 5.83
C ALA A 148 11.23 17.32 6.75
N PRO A 149 11.12 17.49 8.09
CA PRO A 149 12.09 16.95 9.03
C PRO A 149 11.98 15.41 9.15
N ALA A 150 13.01 14.80 9.74
CA ALA A 150 12.97 13.39 10.11
C ALA A 150 11.73 13.08 10.97
N GLY A 151 11.08 11.96 10.69
CA GLY A 151 9.84 11.52 11.34
C GLY A 151 8.56 11.92 10.62
N VAL A 152 8.59 12.88 9.71
CA VAL A 152 7.43 13.20 8.86
C VAL A 152 7.25 12.12 7.82
N VAL A 153 6.10 11.45 7.88
CA VAL A 153 5.72 10.34 7.00
C VAL A 153 4.28 10.54 6.52
N TYR A 154 4.02 10.14 5.30
CA TYR A 154 2.67 9.98 4.77
C TYR A 154 2.44 8.52 4.38
N ILE A 155 1.31 7.99 4.81
CA ILE A 155 0.81 6.68 4.41
C ILE A 155 -0.51 6.86 3.66
N ALA A 156 -0.77 6.00 2.69
CA ALA A 156 -2.04 6.04 1.97
C ALA A 156 -2.52 4.64 1.59
N VAL A 157 -3.83 4.51 1.51
CA VAL A 157 -4.52 3.29 1.05
C VAL A 157 -5.52 3.67 -0.02
N VAL A 158 -5.60 2.87 -1.07
CA VAL A 158 -6.60 3.02 -2.14
C VAL A 158 -7.33 1.69 -2.30
N ALA A 159 -8.65 1.74 -2.19
CA ALA A 159 -9.51 0.59 -2.37
C ALA A 159 -9.74 0.26 -3.87
N PRO A 160 -10.26 -0.94 -4.17
CA PRO A 160 -10.58 -1.34 -5.54
C PRO A 160 -11.57 -0.43 -6.26
N ASP A 161 -12.48 0.22 -5.54
CA ASP A 161 -13.46 1.17 -6.08
C ASP A 161 -12.91 2.59 -6.28
N GLY A 162 -11.62 2.82 -5.91
CA GLY A 162 -10.95 4.11 -5.99
C GLY A 162 -11.07 4.99 -4.74
N THR A 163 -11.87 4.58 -3.75
CA THR A 163 -11.91 5.26 -2.43
C THR A 163 -10.51 5.27 -1.83
N ALA A 164 -10.12 6.40 -1.24
CA ALA A 164 -8.77 6.59 -0.76
C ALA A 164 -8.75 7.18 0.66
N TRP A 165 -7.76 6.74 1.43
CA TRP A 165 -7.45 7.26 2.76
C TRP A 165 -5.97 7.60 2.82
N SER A 166 -5.63 8.63 3.58
CA SER A 166 -4.26 9.02 3.85
C SER A 166 -4.11 9.52 5.28
N GLU A 167 -2.95 9.32 5.85
CA GLU A 167 -2.58 9.84 7.16
C GLU A 167 -1.18 10.42 7.11
N ARG A 168 -1.00 11.56 7.79
CA ARG A 168 0.30 12.11 8.11
C ARG A 168 0.69 11.65 9.52
N LEU A 169 1.93 11.20 9.64
CA LEU A 169 2.55 10.81 10.91
C LEU A 169 3.71 11.75 11.20
N ASP A 170 3.84 12.13 12.47
CA ASP A 170 4.98 12.88 12.99
C ASP A 170 5.68 12.00 14.05
N LEU A 171 6.50 11.05 13.56
CA LEU A 171 7.14 10.02 14.39
C LEU A 171 8.42 10.53 15.01
N VAL A 172 8.70 10.10 16.24
CA VAL A 172 9.90 10.51 16.99
C VAL A 172 10.75 9.30 17.30
N GLY A 173 12.04 9.37 17.01
CA GLY A 173 12.97 8.28 17.35
C GLY A 173 14.07 8.06 16.33
N SER A 174 14.72 6.91 16.44
CA SER A 174 15.75 6.50 15.50
C SER A 174 15.17 6.22 14.11
N ARG A 175 16.02 6.26 13.07
CA ARG A 175 15.66 5.85 11.71
C ARG A 175 14.97 4.48 11.66
N GLU A 176 15.44 3.53 12.45
CA GLU A 176 14.87 2.20 12.54
C GLU A 176 13.46 2.24 13.12
N LEU A 177 13.27 2.97 14.22
CA LEU A 177 11.96 3.12 14.86
C LEU A 177 10.96 3.80 13.92
N VAL A 178 11.34 4.91 13.27
CA VAL A 178 10.47 5.58 12.29
C VAL A 178 10.02 4.62 11.19
N ARG A 179 10.91 3.78 10.67
CA ARG A 179 10.57 2.80 9.64
C ARG A 179 9.62 1.72 10.16
N THR A 180 9.87 1.18 11.35
CA THR A 180 9.05 0.13 11.97
C THR A 180 7.65 0.65 12.30
N GLU A 181 7.56 1.82 12.93
CA GLU A 181 6.29 2.47 13.24
C GLU A 181 5.49 2.80 11.97
N THR A 182 6.16 3.24 10.90
CA THR A 182 5.50 3.47 9.60
C THR A 182 4.83 2.21 9.07
N VAL A 183 5.48 1.05 9.16
CA VAL A 183 4.90 -0.23 8.75
C VAL A 183 3.66 -0.55 9.58
N SER A 184 3.75 -0.41 10.90
CA SER A 184 2.65 -0.68 11.83
C SER A 184 1.43 0.21 11.54
N HIS A 185 1.64 1.52 11.35
CA HIS A 185 0.58 2.46 11.02
C HIS A 185 -0.03 2.21 9.63
N ALA A 186 0.79 1.87 8.63
CA ALA A 186 0.29 1.55 7.29
C ALA A 186 -0.61 0.30 7.30
N LEU A 187 -0.25 -0.73 8.07
CA LEU A 187 -1.10 -1.91 8.29
C LEU A 187 -2.40 -1.53 9.01
N GLY A 188 -2.33 -0.66 10.02
CA GLY A 188 -3.51 -0.18 10.74
C GLY A 188 -4.47 0.62 9.85
N LEU A 189 -3.95 1.50 9.00
CA LEU A 189 -4.76 2.23 8.03
C LEU A 189 -5.42 1.28 7.02
N LEU A 190 -4.68 0.31 6.51
CA LEU A 190 -5.20 -0.70 5.58
C LEU A 190 -6.31 -1.53 6.22
N GLN A 191 -6.11 -2.00 7.45
CA GLN A 191 -7.13 -2.75 8.19
C GLN A 191 -8.42 -1.94 8.34
N ARG A 192 -8.35 -0.70 8.86
CA ARG A 192 -9.51 0.18 9.03
C ARG A 192 -10.22 0.48 7.72
N ALA A 193 -9.48 0.70 6.65
CA ALA A 193 -10.04 0.94 5.32
C ALA A 193 -10.85 -0.26 4.81
N ILE A 194 -10.32 -1.49 4.96
CA ILE A 194 -11.02 -2.72 4.57
C ILE A 194 -12.28 -2.92 5.41
N GLU A 195 -12.20 -2.73 6.73
CA GLU A 195 -13.33 -2.86 7.66
C GLU A 195 -14.44 -1.83 7.36
N SER A 196 -14.06 -0.57 7.06
CA SER A 196 -15.04 0.49 6.75
C SER A 196 -15.84 0.20 5.47
N GLN A 197 -15.21 -0.38 4.46
CA GLN A 197 -15.89 -0.78 3.23
C GLN A 197 -16.84 -1.99 3.42
N ALA A 198 -16.58 -2.83 4.42
CA ALA A 198 -17.47 -3.94 4.74
C ALA A 198 -18.81 -3.47 5.35
N GLY A 199 -18.82 -2.33 6.04
CA GLY A 199 -20.03 -1.71 6.59
C GLY A 199 -20.97 -1.15 5.51
N ASN A 200 -20.39 -0.50 4.49
CA ASN A 200 -21.16 0.16 3.43
C ASN A 200 -21.82 -0.82 2.42
N ALA A 201 -21.35 -2.06 2.35
CA ALA A 201 -21.91 -3.08 1.44
C ALA A 201 -23.15 -3.80 2.01
N ARG A 202 -23.57 -3.49 3.24
CA ARG A 202 -24.70 -4.13 3.94
C ARG A 202 -25.93 -3.22 4.10
N GLU A 203 -25.86 -1.98 3.66
CA GLU A 203 -26.97 -1.04 3.56
C GLU A 203 -27.52 -0.98 2.11
#